data_9d8d1fb1ee9dd5f504fc82bf805d13c3
#
_entry.id   9d8d1fb1ee9dd5f504fc82bf805d13c3
#
_cell.length_a   1.000
_cell.length_b   1.000
_cell.length_c   1.000
_cell.angle_alpha   90.00
_cell.angle_beta   90.00
_cell.angle_gamma   90.00
#
_symmetry.space_group_name_H-M   'P 1'
#
loop_
_entity.id
_entity.type
_entity.pdbx_description
1 polymer ?
#
loop_
_entity_poly.entity_id
_entity_poly.type
_entity_poly.pdbx_seq_one_letter_code
_entity_poly.pdbx_strand_id
1 'polypeptide(L)'
;MLRSPMVAVLLVLLFAGAGFAQAPPGPLPPKPGAKVQPAPPEKAQIKVKVSLVSAPVTVRDKSGEMVMDLEKKDFRVFDNAVEQRVEDYDLGGDPISLVIVAETSSRIEALLPAVRRTGILLTESVVGLTGEAAVVAFDDDIRLDLPFSADHTRIGKSMEALRMGTSGTRLYDAMAQGVSLLKERPLNRRRVILVVAEAADTGSDRTLGEVLREAQVSNVVIYSATLSTTAAMLRAKPKQTGPYPIGPEGTFPLPGRAGRPQTPTTEQQDRTRLDLMSLLIWLVTRAANLVGDNALDLATMGTGGLNVGTFKDASIENAISTIGAELHAQYTLSYRPTGTDPAGYHEIKVAVARPGVTVRSRPGYFVAP
;
A
#
# COMPACT_ATOMS: atom_id res chain seq x y z
N MET A 1 36.12 -5.32 -72.65
CA MET A 1 36.82 -6.62 -72.58
C MET A 1 36.14 -7.41 -71.50
N LEU A 2 35.26 -8.33 -71.87
CA LEU A 2 35.42 -9.81 -71.81
C LEU A 2 35.54 -10.34 -70.41
N ARG A 3 34.78 -11.24 -69.84
CA ARG A 3 33.93 -12.38 -70.32
C ARG A 3 33.17 -12.93 -69.09
N SER A 4 31.90 -13.26 -69.23
CA SER A 4 31.25 -14.33 -68.46
C SER A 4 31.93 -15.71 -68.73
N PRO A 5 31.73 -16.71 -67.85
CA PRO A 5 30.66 -17.67 -68.15
C PRO A 5 29.92 -18.23 -66.90
N MET A 6 28.62 -18.42 -67.04
CA MET A 6 27.82 -19.63 -66.87
C MET A 6 28.48 -20.81 -66.12
N VAL A 7 27.89 -21.27 -65.00
CA VAL A 7 27.88 -22.69 -64.60
C VAL A 7 26.55 -23.06 -63.94
N ALA A 8 25.83 -23.83 -64.67
CA ALA A 8 25.03 -25.02 -64.35
C ALA A 8 24.21 -25.11 -63.06
N VAL A 9 22.89 -25.14 -63.27
CA VAL A 9 21.83 -25.66 -62.42
C VAL A 9 22.03 -27.18 -62.25
N LEU A 10 22.10 -27.59 -60.93
CA LEU A 10 21.89 -28.99 -60.56
C LEU A 10 20.69 -29.09 -59.66
N LEU A 11 19.58 -29.55 -60.18
CA LEU A 11 18.32 -29.80 -59.53
C LEU A 11 18.44 -31.15 -58.81
N VAL A 12 18.53 -31.13 -57.44
CA VAL A 12 18.41 -32.37 -56.66
C VAL A 12 17.02 -32.34 -55.97
N LEU A 13 16.14 -33.17 -56.52
CA LEU A 13 14.85 -33.52 -55.92
C LEU A 13 15.11 -34.44 -54.73
N LEU A 14 14.95 -33.89 -53.49
CA LEU A 14 14.88 -34.68 -52.28
C LEU A 14 13.41 -34.91 -51.96
N PHE A 15 12.95 -36.15 -52.14
CA PHE A 15 11.69 -36.66 -51.64
C PHE A 15 11.75 -36.66 -50.10
N ALA A 16 11.04 -35.73 -49.46
CA ALA A 16 10.77 -35.80 -48.04
C ALA A 16 9.55 -36.69 -47.83
N GLY A 17 9.78 -37.92 -47.38
CA GLY A 17 8.70 -38.80 -46.92
C GLY A 17 8.01 -38.23 -45.71
N ALA A 18 6.72 -37.97 -45.82
CA ALA A 18 5.86 -37.64 -44.72
C ALA A 18 5.67 -38.85 -43.80
N GLY A 19 6.45 -38.92 -42.74
CA GLY A 19 6.22 -39.86 -41.66
C GLY A 19 4.96 -39.43 -40.91
N PHE A 20 3.85 -40.16 -41.09
CA PHE A 20 2.68 -40.04 -40.23
C PHE A 20 3.08 -40.52 -38.83
N ALA A 21 3.31 -39.61 -37.91
CA ALA A 21 3.40 -39.93 -36.51
C ALA A 21 2.01 -40.38 -36.02
N GLN A 22 1.83 -41.68 -35.83
CA GLN A 22 0.64 -42.23 -35.20
C GLN A 22 0.59 -41.70 -33.76
N ALA A 23 -0.50 -41.01 -33.40
CA ALA A 23 -0.79 -40.70 -32.06
C ALA A 23 -0.85 -41.98 -31.19
N PRO A 24 -0.36 -41.96 -29.93
CA PRO A 24 -0.47 -43.12 -29.07
C PRO A 24 -1.93 -43.53 -28.92
N PRO A 25 -2.23 -44.85 -28.88
CA PRO A 25 -3.61 -45.32 -28.74
C PRO A 25 -4.19 -44.77 -27.44
N GLY A 26 -5.34 -44.11 -27.55
CA GLY A 26 -6.12 -43.64 -26.41
C GLY A 26 -6.56 -44.79 -25.51
N PRO A 27 -6.98 -44.51 -24.27
CA PRO A 27 -7.43 -45.53 -23.32
C PRO A 27 -8.53 -46.40 -23.95
N LEU A 28 -8.38 -47.72 -23.87
CA LEU A 28 -9.37 -48.65 -24.37
C LEU A 28 -10.73 -48.43 -23.70
N PRO A 29 -11.86 -48.52 -24.43
CA PRO A 29 -13.16 -48.38 -23.81
C PRO A 29 -13.40 -49.52 -22.80
N PRO A 30 -14.06 -49.22 -21.67
CA PRO A 30 -14.32 -50.21 -20.64
C PRO A 30 -15.17 -51.35 -21.17
N LYS A 31 -14.89 -52.59 -20.77
CA LYS A 31 -15.64 -53.78 -21.13
C LYS A 31 -17.12 -53.62 -20.69
N PRO A 32 -18.13 -54.02 -21.52
CA PRO A 32 -19.51 -53.99 -21.10
C PRO A 32 -19.71 -54.82 -19.83
N GLY A 33 -20.26 -54.22 -18.78
CA GLY A 33 -20.52 -54.88 -17.49
C GLY A 33 -19.56 -54.58 -16.36
N ALA A 34 -18.46 -53.83 -16.56
CA ALA A 34 -17.62 -53.37 -15.48
C ALA A 34 -18.36 -52.27 -14.66
N LYS A 35 -18.61 -52.54 -13.37
CA LYS A 35 -19.10 -51.51 -12.44
C LYS A 35 -18.02 -50.43 -12.36
N VAL A 36 -18.27 -49.26 -12.94
CA VAL A 36 -17.41 -48.09 -12.77
C VAL A 36 -17.49 -47.70 -11.31
N GLN A 37 -16.47 -47.99 -10.53
CA GLN A 37 -16.29 -47.37 -9.23
C GLN A 37 -16.09 -45.89 -9.46
N PRO A 38 -16.89 -45.01 -8.84
CA PRO A 38 -16.61 -43.55 -8.93
C PRO A 38 -15.22 -43.34 -8.33
N ALA A 39 -14.36 -42.65 -9.10
CA ALA A 39 -13.06 -42.21 -8.60
C ALA A 39 -13.31 -41.48 -7.27
N PRO A 40 -12.47 -41.69 -6.23
CA PRO A 40 -12.58 -40.93 -5.00
C PRO A 40 -12.53 -39.42 -5.36
N PRO A 41 -13.37 -38.58 -4.73
CA PRO A 41 -13.33 -37.16 -5.02
C PRO A 41 -11.91 -36.68 -4.77
N GLU A 42 -11.26 -36.21 -5.81
CA GLU A 42 -9.99 -35.54 -5.71
C GLU A 42 -10.19 -34.40 -4.71
N LYS A 43 -9.61 -34.56 -3.52
CA LYS A 43 -9.62 -33.49 -2.52
C LYS A 43 -8.92 -32.30 -3.19
N ALA A 44 -9.70 -31.34 -3.62
CA ALA A 44 -9.18 -30.07 -4.11
C ALA A 44 -8.28 -29.52 -3.00
N GLN A 45 -6.98 -29.67 -3.17
CA GLN A 45 -5.99 -29.01 -2.34
C GLN A 45 -6.04 -27.54 -2.75
N ILE A 46 -6.82 -26.76 -2.01
CA ILE A 46 -6.74 -25.30 -2.08
C ILE A 46 -5.35 -24.96 -1.55
N LYS A 47 -4.41 -24.75 -2.46
CA LYS A 47 -3.11 -24.16 -2.14
C LYS A 47 -3.37 -22.70 -1.80
N VAL A 48 -3.74 -22.43 -0.56
CA VAL A 48 -3.75 -21.08 -0.02
C VAL A 48 -2.29 -20.60 -0.08
N LYS A 49 -2.01 -19.62 -0.92
CA LYS A 49 -0.73 -18.94 -0.94
C LYS A 49 -0.67 -18.14 0.36
N VAL A 50 -0.11 -18.72 1.42
CA VAL A 50 0.09 -18.02 2.68
C VAL A 50 1.10 -16.90 2.41
N SER A 51 0.59 -15.70 2.25
CA SER A 51 1.42 -14.50 2.02
C SER A 51 2.14 -14.15 3.33
N LEU A 52 3.43 -13.88 3.23
CA LEU A 52 4.18 -13.33 4.37
C LEU A 52 3.58 -11.97 4.74
N VAL A 53 3.16 -11.83 5.98
CA VAL A 53 2.61 -10.59 6.52
C VAL A 53 3.76 -9.83 7.18
N SER A 54 3.98 -8.59 6.74
CA SER A 54 4.98 -7.70 7.33
C SER A 54 4.29 -6.65 8.19
N ALA A 55 4.73 -6.50 9.43
CA ALA A 55 4.25 -5.53 10.39
C ALA A 55 5.40 -4.56 10.75
N PRO A 56 5.35 -3.31 10.27
CA PRO A 56 6.26 -2.27 10.73
C PRO A 56 5.93 -1.93 12.19
N VAL A 57 6.96 -1.81 13.04
CA VAL A 57 6.81 -1.58 14.48
C VAL A 57 7.77 -0.49 14.93
N THR A 58 7.26 0.55 15.53
CA THR A 58 8.03 1.61 16.18
C THR A 58 7.88 1.46 17.69
N VAL A 59 9.00 1.44 18.41
CA VAL A 59 9.01 1.35 19.87
C VAL A 59 9.68 2.60 20.44
N ARG A 60 8.99 3.28 21.36
CA ARG A 60 9.50 4.47 22.06
C ARG A 60 9.47 4.25 23.56
N ASP A 61 10.43 4.80 24.25
CA ASP A 61 10.44 4.83 25.71
C ASP A 61 9.53 5.94 26.27
N LYS A 62 9.53 6.12 27.59
CA LYS A 62 8.72 7.15 28.26
C LYS A 62 9.15 8.59 27.94
N SER A 63 10.40 8.79 27.50
CA SER A 63 10.92 10.09 27.05
C SER A 63 10.57 10.40 25.60
N GLY A 64 10.02 9.41 24.87
CA GLY A 64 9.70 9.50 23.44
C GLY A 64 10.85 9.12 22.53
N GLU A 65 12.01 8.72 23.10
CA GLU A 65 13.15 8.27 22.34
C GLU A 65 12.92 6.87 21.74
N MET A 66 13.54 6.62 20.58
CA MET A 66 13.44 5.35 19.89
C MET A 66 14.23 4.26 20.62
N VAL A 67 13.58 3.13 20.87
CA VAL A 67 14.21 1.93 21.44
C VAL A 67 14.66 1.04 20.29
N MET A 68 15.97 0.91 20.08
CA MET A 68 16.58 0.19 18.96
C MET A 68 17.38 -1.06 19.36
N ASP A 69 17.36 -1.42 20.64
CA ASP A 69 18.12 -2.52 21.23
C ASP A 69 17.28 -3.75 21.57
N LEU A 70 16.06 -3.85 20.99
CA LEU A 70 15.18 -5.01 21.17
C LEU A 70 15.60 -6.13 20.21
N GLU A 71 15.50 -7.36 20.70
CA GLU A 71 15.72 -8.56 19.91
C GLU A 71 14.41 -9.20 19.48
N LYS A 72 14.45 -10.10 18.51
CA LYS A 72 13.28 -10.84 18.02
C LYS A 72 12.45 -11.49 19.15
N LYS A 73 13.12 -12.00 20.19
CA LYS A 73 12.47 -12.65 21.35
C LYS A 73 11.65 -11.71 22.22
N ASP A 74 11.92 -10.40 22.13
CA ASP A 74 11.20 -9.38 22.90
C ASP A 74 9.83 -9.03 22.31
N PHE A 75 9.56 -9.49 21.09
CA PHE A 75 8.31 -9.20 20.38
C PHE A 75 7.37 -10.39 20.42
N ARG A 76 6.09 -10.09 20.64
CA ARG A 76 4.96 -11.01 20.46
C ARG A 76 3.97 -10.40 19.48
N VAL A 77 3.63 -11.12 18.44
CA VAL A 77 2.69 -10.69 17.41
C VAL A 77 1.42 -11.52 17.53
N PHE A 78 0.27 -10.86 17.47
CA PHE A 78 -1.05 -11.50 17.49
C PHE A 78 -1.80 -11.10 16.23
N ASP A 79 -2.42 -12.09 15.59
CA ASP A 79 -3.30 -11.94 14.44
C ASP A 79 -4.69 -12.45 14.84
N ASN A 80 -5.70 -11.60 14.81
CA ASN A 80 -7.04 -11.90 15.35
C ASN A 80 -6.99 -12.54 16.76
N ALA A 81 -6.14 -11.97 17.64
CA ALA A 81 -5.86 -12.45 18.99
C ALA A 81 -5.13 -13.80 19.08
N VAL A 82 -4.77 -14.46 17.98
CA VAL A 82 -3.96 -15.67 17.95
C VAL A 82 -2.48 -15.29 17.85
N GLU A 83 -1.67 -15.77 18.79
CA GLU A 83 -0.22 -15.51 18.78
C GLU A 83 0.44 -16.17 17.57
N GLN A 84 1.25 -15.39 16.86
CA GLN A 84 1.96 -15.78 15.65
C GLN A 84 3.45 -15.89 15.90
N ARG A 85 4.08 -16.85 15.26
CA ARG A 85 5.54 -16.99 15.30
C ARG A 85 6.15 -15.96 14.36
N VAL A 86 6.97 -15.05 14.90
CA VAL A 86 7.79 -14.14 14.08
C VAL A 86 8.83 -14.96 13.32
N GLU A 87 8.76 -14.98 12.00
CA GLU A 87 9.72 -15.70 11.14
C GLU A 87 10.95 -14.86 10.88
N ASP A 88 10.74 -13.60 10.48
CA ASP A 88 11.81 -12.68 10.16
C ASP A 88 11.72 -11.40 10.97
N TYR A 89 12.86 -10.75 11.18
CA TYR A 89 13.04 -9.57 12.00
C TYR A 89 14.16 -8.73 11.41
N ASP A 90 13.86 -7.47 11.16
CA ASP A 90 14.83 -6.48 10.68
C ASP A 90 14.67 -5.15 11.42
N LEU A 91 15.77 -4.42 11.58
CA LEU A 91 15.80 -3.07 12.15
C LEU A 91 16.35 -2.10 11.10
N GLY A 92 15.46 -1.46 10.36
CA GLY A 92 15.82 -0.36 9.45
C GLY A 92 16.69 -0.72 8.24
N GLY A 93 17.06 -2.02 8.06
CA GLY A 93 18.07 -2.45 7.09
C GLY A 93 17.57 -2.63 5.66
N ASP A 94 16.27 -2.87 5.49
CA ASP A 94 15.70 -3.09 4.16
C ASP A 94 15.71 -1.84 3.28
N PRO A 95 16.11 -1.94 2.02
CA PRO A 95 16.05 -0.82 1.09
C PRO A 95 14.63 -0.26 0.94
N ILE A 96 14.52 1.07 0.84
CA ILE A 96 13.23 1.75 0.71
C ILE A 96 12.91 2.00 -0.77
N SER A 97 11.66 1.68 -1.18
CA SER A 97 11.03 2.24 -2.37
C SER A 97 10.03 3.30 -1.91
N LEU A 98 10.35 4.57 -2.17
CA LEU A 98 9.59 5.73 -1.73
C LEU A 98 8.78 6.31 -2.88
N VAL A 99 7.49 6.59 -2.66
CA VAL A 99 6.75 7.52 -3.52
C VAL A 99 6.51 8.80 -2.73
N ILE A 100 7.04 9.90 -3.24
CA ILE A 100 6.79 11.24 -2.71
C ILE A 100 5.53 11.75 -3.39
N VAL A 101 4.46 11.96 -2.62
CA VAL A 101 3.19 12.53 -3.09
C VAL A 101 3.15 13.97 -2.62
N ALA A 102 3.47 14.91 -3.52
CA ALA A 102 3.62 16.32 -3.22
C ALA A 102 2.43 17.13 -3.76
N GLU A 103 1.76 17.85 -2.89
CA GLU A 103 0.76 18.80 -3.30
C GLU A 103 1.41 20.00 -4.03
N THR A 104 0.76 20.42 -5.12
CA THR A 104 1.18 21.57 -5.92
C THR A 104 0.03 22.57 -6.16
N SER A 105 -1.05 22.42 -5.41
CA SER A 105 -2.19 23.32 -5.54
C SER A 105 -1.84 24.77 -5.15
N SER A 106 -2.60 25.74 -5.66
CA SER A 106 -2.43 27.13 -5.28
C SER A 106 -2.74 27.41 -3.80
N ARG A 107 -3.31 26.44 -3.09
CA ARG A 107 -3.59 26.54 -1.65
C ARG A 107 -2.31 26.60 -0.83
N ILE A 108 -1.26 25.87 -1.28
CA ILE A 108 0.04 25.82 -0.61
C ILE A 108 1.08 26.76 -1.27
N GLU A 109 0.66 27.72 -2.07
CA GLU A 109 1.55 28.63 -2.81
C GLU A 109 2.69 29.18 -1.93
N ALA A 110 2.37 29.64 -0.73
CA ALA A 110 3.34 30.19 0.21
C ALA A 110 4.34 29.15 0.74
N LEU A 111 3.98 27.87 0.75
CA LEU A 111 4.81 26.75 1.26
C LEU A 111 5.56 26.01 0.15
N LEU A 112 5.13 26.14 -1.10
CA LEU A 112 5.72 25.43 -2.23
C LEU A 112 7.24 25.66 -2.38
N PRO A 113 7.77 26.88 -2.15
CA PRO A 113 9.24 27.08 -2.15
C PRO A 113 9.96 26.27 -1.06
N ALA A 114 9.33 26.06 0.10
CA ALA A 114 9.89 25.23 1.16
C ALA A 114 9.84 23.75 0.76
N VAL A 115 8.71 23.26 0.21
CA VAL A 115 8.58 21.88 -0.30
C VAL A 115 9.65 21.60 -1.36
N ARG A 116 9.89 22.52 -2.30
CA ARG A 116 10.93 22.36 -3.35
C ARG A 116 12.33 22.13 -2.77
N ARG A 117 12.66 22.80 -1.67
CA ARG A 117 13.99 22.68 -1.03
C ARG A 117 14.21 21.38 -0.30
N THR A 118 13.16 20.58 -0.05
CA THR A 118 13.28 19.32 0.71
C THR A 118 13.94 18.18 -0.07
N GLY A 119 14.18 18.35 -1.36
CA GLY A 119 14.69 17.28 -2.24
C GLY A 119 15.97 16.62 -1.73
N ILE A 120 16.96 17.39 -1.29
CA ILE A 120 18.23 16.88 -0.74
C ILE A 120 17.95 16.11 0.55
N LEU A 121 17.18 16.69 1.46
CA LEU A 121 16.87 16.09 2.74
C LEU A 121 16.10 14.76 2.58
N LEU A 122 15.17 14.71 1.62
CA LEU A 122 14.43 13.48 1.30
C LEU A 122 15.36 12.37 0.83
N THR A 123 16.36 12.69 0.00
CA THR A 123 17.30 11.67 -0.49
C THR A 123 18.25 11.19 0.61
N GLU A 124 18.73 12.06 1.47
CA GLU A 124 19.69 11.72 2.51
C GLU A 124 19.02 11.06 3.72
N SER A 125 17.90 11.63 4.19
CA SER A 125 17.28 11.20 5.45
C SER A 125 16.23 10.12 5.28
N VAL A 126 15.58 9.98 4.10
CA VAL A 126 14.48 9.04 3.90
C VAL A 126 14.87 7.93 2.95
N VAL A 127 15.36 8.26 1.73
CA VAL A 127 15.70 7.26 0.71
C VAL A 127 16.93 6.46 1.12
N GLY A 128 17.96 7.12 1.63
CA GLY A 128 19.23 6.50 2.00
C GLY A 128 20.01 5.96 0.79
N LEU A 129 21.14 5.32 1.05
CA LEU A 129 22.10 4.92 0.01
C LEU A 129 21.59 3.86 -0.96
N THR A 130 20.72 2.95 -0.52
CA THR A 130 20.25 1.80 -1.30
C THR A 130 18.78 1.95 -1.75
N GLY A 131 18.16 3.05 -1.37
CA GLY A 131 16.78 3.34 -1.69
C GLY A 131 16.57 3.87 -3.11
N GLU A 132 15.33 4.05 -3.46
CA GLU A 132 14.88 4.67 -4.70
C GLU A 132 13.63 5.50 -4.43
N ALA A 133 13.38 6.54 -5.24
CA ALA A 133 12.16 7.32 -5.11
C ALA A 133 11.52 7.63 -6.46
N ALA A 134 10.19 7.78 -6.44
CA ALA A 134 9.38 8.38 -7.48
C ALA A 134 8.71 9.64 -6.93
N VAL A 135 8.41 10.60 -7.81
CA VAL A 135 7.74 11.86 -7.44
C VAL A 135 6.42 11.97 -8.18
N VAL A 136 5.35 12.04 -7.42
CA VAL A 136 3.98 12.28 -7.89
C VAL A 136 3.56 13.66 -7.39
N ALA A 137 3.33 14.57 -8.29
CA ALA A 137 2.77 15.89 -7.99
C ALA A 137 1.27 15.89 -8.24
N PHE A 138 0.51 16.59 -7.40
CA PHE A 138 -0.94 16.64 -7.57
C PHE A 138 -1.55 18.00 -7.20
N ASP A 139 -2.60 18.30 -7.92
CA ASP A 139 -3.58 19.38 -7.70
C ASP A 139 -4.96 18.86 -8.18
N ASP A 140 -5.62 19.47 -9.16
CA ASP A 140 -6.75 18.88 -9.89
C ASP A 140 -6.31 17.75 -10.84
N ASP A 141 -5.02 17.75 -11.21
CA ASP A 141 -4.39 16.72 -12.02
C ASP A 141 -3.36 15.95 -11.19
N ILE A 142 -3.12 14.69 -11.58
CA ILE A 142 -2.07 13.86 -10.97
C ILE A 142 -0.98 13.62 -12.01
N ARG A 143 0.25 13.98 -11.66
CA ARG A 143 1.41 13.91 -12.55
C ARG A 143 2.52 13.06 -11.95
N LEU A 144 3.06 12.12 -12.73
CA LEU A 144 4.29 11.41 -12.38
C LEU A 144 5.48 12.23 -12.89
N ASP A 145 5.99 13.13 -12.06
CA ASP A 145 7.09 14.03 -12.44
C ASP A 145 8.45 13.30 -12.48
N LEU A 146 8.61 12.21 -11.70
CA LEU A 146 9.77 11.33 -11.77
C LEU A 146 9.34 9.88 -11.53
N PRO A 147 9.58 8.96 -12.47
CA PRO A 147 9.48 7.53 -12.21
C PRO A 147 10.61 7.08 -11.26
N PHE A 148 10.48 5.88 -10.65
CA PHE A 148 11.48 5.38 -9.71
C PHE A 148 12.91 5.56 -10.19
N SER A 149 13.72 6.19 -9.35
CA SER A 149 15.13 6.46 -9.57
C SER A 149 15.91 6.29 -8.28
N ALA A 150 17.10 5.67 -8.36
CA ALA A 150 18.09 5.66 -7.28
C ALA A 150 19.07 6.86 -7.39
N ASP A 151 18.95 7.69 -8.41
CA ASP A 151 19.77 8.88 -8.59
C ASP A 151 19.24 10.04 -7.75
N HIS A 152 19.93 10.30 -6.64
CA HIS A 152 19.60 11.37 -5.69
C HIS A 152 19.53 12.76 -6.35
N THR A 153 20.39 13.01 -7.34
CA THR A 153 20.40 14.28 -8.07
C THR A 153 19.12 14.46 -8.89
N ARG A 154 18.65 13.39 -9.53
CA ARG A 154 17.41 13.42 -10.28
C ARG A 154 16.19 13.63 -9.37
N ILE A 155 16.19 12.98 -8.20
CA ILE A 155 15.11 13.13 -7.20
C ILE A 155 15.09 14.60 -6.72
N GLY A 156 16.22 15.14 -6.31
CA GLY A 156 16.35 16.53 -5.87
C GLY A 156 15.87 17.52 -6.93
N LYS A 157 16.35 17.38 -8.16
CA LYS A 157 15.92 18.24 -9.30
C LYS A 157 14.43 18.13 -9.60
N SER A 158 13.83 16.96 -9.46
CA SER A 158 12.40 16.79 -9.66
C SER A 158 11.60 17.55 -8.60
N MET A 159 12.05 17.50 -7.33
CA MET A 159 11.44 18.28 -6.26
C MET A 159 11.56 19.80 -6.48
N GLU A 160 12.75 20.26 -6.89
CA GLU A 160 12.97 21.69 -7.23
C GLU A 160 12.12 22.17 -8.39
N ALA A 161 11.85 21.29 -9.36
CA ALA A 161 11.08 21.57 -10.56
C ALA A 161 9.57 21.52 -10.39
N LEU A 162 9.04 21.16 -9.19
CA LEU A 162 7.61 21.15 -8.93
C LEU A 162 6.97 22.48 -9.33
N ARG A 163 5.88 22.43 -10.10
CA ARG A 163 5.19 23.63 -10.61
C ARG A 163 3.87 23.77 -9.90
N MET A 164 3.56 24.99 -9.51
CA MET A 164 2.23 25.30 -8.97
C MET A 164 1.16 25.05 -10.04
N GLY A 165 0.13 24.33 -9.64
CA GLY A 165 -1.03 24.00 -10.46
C GLY A 165 -2.26 24.79 -10.07
N THR A 166 -3.42 24.16 -10.14
CA THR A 166 -4.74 24.72 -9.88
C THR A 166 -5.10 24.76 -8.39
N SER A 167 -6.33 25.06 -8.04
CA SER A 167 -6.79 25.20 -6.64
C SER A 167 -7.43 23.94 -6.07
N GLY A 168 -7.73 22.93 -6.90
CA GLY A 168 -8.27 21.66 -6.44
C GLY A 168 -7.21 20.74 -5.87
N THR A 169 -7.65 19.68 -5.18
CA THR A 169 -6.78 18.69 -4.58
C THR A 169 -7.39 17.29 -4.73
N ARG A 170 -6.69 16.41 -5.44
CA ARG A 170 -7.05 14.99 -5.61
C ARG A 170 -6.13 14.11 -4.75
N LEU A 171 -6.15 14.37 -3.45
CA LEU A 171 -5.23 13.74 -2.49
C LEU A 171 -5.34 12.21 -2.47
N TYR A 172 -6.58 11.68 -2.42
CA TYR A 172 -6.78 10.23 -2.32
C TYR A 172 -6.40 9.53 -3.61
N ASP A 173 -6.68 10.13 -4.77
CA ASP A 173 -6.28 9.58 -6.05
C ASP A 173 -4.76 9.62 -6.23
N ALA A 174 -4.08 10.68 -5.75
CA ALA A 174 -2.62 10.76 -5.78
C ALA A 174 -1.97 9.69 -4.87
N MET A 175 -2.52 9.47 -3.67
CA MET A 175 -2.09 8.36 -2.81
C MET A 175 -2.33 7.00 -3.48
N ALA A 176 -3.47 6.79 -4.14
CA ALA A 176 -3.76 5.56 -4.87
C ALA A 176 -2.79 5.32 -6.03
N GLN A 177 -2.40 6.39 -6.75
CA GLN A 177 -1.35 6.32 -7.76
C GLN A 177 -0.02 5.88 -7.13
N GLY A 178 0.33 6.43 -5.96
CA GLY A 178 1.51 6.02 -5.20
C GLY A 178 1.48 4.53 -4.82
N VAL A 179 0.35 4.02 -4.32
CA VAL A 179 0.17 2.60 -4.03
C VAL A 179 0.35 1.76 -5.28
N SER A 180 -0.24 2.18 -6.41
CA SER A 180 -0.14 1.47 -7.69
C SER A 180 1.31 1.34 -8.16
N LEU A 181 2.09 2.41 -8.09
CA LEU A 181 3.52 2.40 -8.43
C LEU A 181 4.32 1.45 -7.52
N LEU A 182 4.02 1.43 -6.23
CA LEU A 182 4.72 0.58 -5.25
C LEU A 182 4.37 -0.90 -5.38
N LYS A 183 3.19 -1.26 -5.86
CA LYS A 183 2.81 -2.67 -6.11
C LYS A 183 3.79 -3.39 -7.04
N GLU A 184 4.36 -2.69 -7.99
CA GLU A 184 5.30 -3.22 -8.97
C GLU A 184 6.73 -3.38 -8.42
N ARG A 185 7.00 -2.86 -7.21
CA ARG A 185 8.34 -2.96 -6.62
C ARG A 185 8.57 -4.32 -5.96
N PRO A 186 9.84 -4.77 -5.87
CA PRO A 186 10.18 -6.04 -5.23
C PRO A 186 9.70 -6.13 -3.78
N LEU A 187 9.33 -7.34 -3.33
CA LEU A 187 8.81 -7.58 -1.98
C LEU A 187 9.85 -7.43 -0.86
N ASN A 188 11.12 -7.55 -1.19
CA ASN A 188 12.25 -7.36 -0.29
C ASN A 188 12.63 -5.89 -0.10
N ARG A 189 11.77 -4.96 -0.50
CA ARG A 189 11.94 -3.52 -0.28
C ARG A 189 10.78 -2.99 0.56
N ARG A 190 11.07 -2.07 1.44
CA ARG A 190 10.04 -1.36 2.22
C ARG A 190 9.32 -0.38 1.29
N ARG A 191 8.00 -0.55 1.18
CA ARG A 191 7.15 0.26 0.32
C ARG A 191 6.56 1.40 1.11
N VAL A 192 6.98 2.61 0.81
CA VAL A 192 6.63 3.81 1.59
C VAL A 192 6.04 4.88 0.68
N ILE A 193 4.96 5.50 1.12
CA ILE A 193 4.45 6.77 0.59
C ILE A 193 4.77 7.84 1.62
N LEU A 194 5.35 8.95 1.17
CA LEU A 194 5.46 10.18 1.93
C LEU A 194 4.58 11.24 1.29
N VAL A 195 3.52 11.60 1.99
CA VAL A 195 2.62 12.67 1.57
C VAL A 195 3.12 13.99 2.14
N VAL A 196 3.31 14.99 1.28
CA VAL A 196 3.64 16.37 1.64
C VAL A 196 2.51 17.26 1.13
N ALA A 197 1.50 17.48 1.95
CA ALA A 197 0.26 18.10 1.54
C ALA A 197 -0.53 18.69 2.71
N GLU A 198 -1.50 19.56 2.39
CA GLU A 198 -2.62 19.80 3.29
C GLU A 198 -3.52 18.55 3.36
N ALA A 199 -4.24 18.39 4.47
CA ALA A 199 -5.12 17.24 4.67
C ALA A 199 -6.48 17.35 3.93
N ALA A 200 -6.58 18.23 2.94
CA ALA A 200 -7.83 18.48 2.24
C ALA A 200 -7.91 17.72 0.92
N ASP A 201 -9.01 17.04 0.71
CA ASP A 201 -9.39 16.44 -0.57
C ASP A 201 -10.65 17.12 -1.11
N THR A 202 -10.63 17.57 -2.35
CA THR A 202 -11.74 18.30 -2.95
C THR A 202 -12.27 17.69 -4.24
N GLY A 203 -11.56 16.71 -4.81
CA GLY A 203 -11.88 16.26 -6.16
C GLY A 203 -11.50 14.80 -6.47
N SER A 204 -11.08 14.00 -5.50
CA SER A 204 -10.77 12.59 -5.76
C SER A 204 -12.02 11.80 -6.15
N ASP A 205 -11.85 10.88 -7.08
CA ASP A 205 -12.87 9.88 -7.46
C ASP A 205 -12.87 8.71 -6.46
N ARG A 206 -11.72 8.43 -5.83
CA ARG A 206 -11.55 7.40 -4.82
C ARG A 206 -11.84 7.91 -3.42
N THR A 207 -12.21 6.97 -2.55
CA THR A 207 -12.37 7.23 -1.12
C THR A 207 -11.09 6.89 -0.35
N LEU A 208 -10.89 7.53 0.81
CA LEU A 208 -9.78 7.21 1.71
C LEU A 208 -9.78 5.73 2.11
N GLY A 209 -10.95 5.14 2.35
CA GLY A 209 -11.08 3.72 2.71
C GLY A 209 -10.56 2.77 1.63
N GLU A 210 -10.83 3.06 0.35
CA GLU A 210 -10.30 2.27 -0.78
C GLU A 210 -8.78 2.36 -0.85
N VAL A 211 -8.21 3.56 -0.68
CA VAL A 211 -6.75 3.77 -0.67
C VAL A 211 -6.09 3.02 0.48
N LEU A 212 -6.66 3.08 1.68
CA LEU A 212 -6.15 2.37 2.85
C LEU A 212 -6.16 0.85 2.65
N ARG A 213 -7.26 0.31 2.13
CA ARG A 213 -7.35 -1.11 1.80
C ARG A 213 -6.28 -1.52 0.80
N GLU A 214 -6.10 -0.77 -0.28
CA GLU A 214 -5.08 -1.05 -1.29
C GLU A 214 -3.66 -0.97 -0.72
N ALA A 215 -3.39 0.03 0.13
CA ALA A 215 -2.11 0.19 0.81
C ALA A 215 -1.82 -1.01 1.73
N GLN A 216 -2.81 -1.45 2.52
CA GLN A 216 -2.66 -2.59 3.42
C GLN A 216 -2.44 -3.91 2.68
N VAL A 217 -3.20 -4.19 1.62
CA VAL A 217 -3.02 -5.38 0.76
C VAL A 217 -1.65 -5.39 0.11
N SER A 218 -1.12 -4.21 -0.23
CA SER A 218 0.16 -4.05 -0.93
C SER A 218 1.36 -3.89 0.01
N ASN A 219 1.17 -3.98 1.34
CA ASN A 219 2.18 -3.72 2.36
C ASN A 219 2.84 -2.33 2.21
N VAL A 220 2.06 -1.32 1.88
CA VAL A 220 2.51 0.07 1.75
C VAL A 220 2.25 0.80 3.06
N VAL A 221 3.26 1.48 3.59
CA VAL A 221 3.16 2.35 4.77
C VAL A 221 3.08 3.79 4.31
N ILE A 222 2.12 4.55 4.85
CA ILE A 222 1.93 5.96 4.52
C ILE A 222 2.45 6.82 5.66
N TYR A 223 3.37 7.72 5.34
CA TYR A 223 3.83 8.80 6.20
C TYR A 223 3.31 10.13 5.65
N SER A 224 3.19 11.12 6.51
CA SER A 224 2.74 12.46 6.10
C SER A 224 3.50 13.57 6.82
N ALA A 225 3.95 14.56 6.06
CA ALA A 225 4.29 15.89 6.54
C ALA A 225 3.11 16.82 6.20
N THR A 226 2.17 16.95 7.13
CA THR A 226 0.96 17.74 6.89
C THR A 226 1.28 19.22 6.88
N LEU A 227 1.06 19.85 5.73
CA LEU A 227 1.20 21.30 5.57
C LEU A 227 0.00 21.99 6.24
N SER A 228 0.27 23.04 7.00
CA SER A 228 -0.77 23.84 7.63
C SER A 228 -0.65 25.30 7.19
N THR A 229 -1.61 25.73 6.42
CA THR A 229 -1.80 27.17 6.17
C THR A 229 -2.90 27.70 7.09
N THR A 230 -2.83 28.95 7.50
CA THR A 230 -3.88 29.60 8.31
C THR A 230 -5.24 29.55 7.59
N ALA A 231 -5.23 29.53 6.25
CA ALA A 231 -6.42 29.38 5.42
C ALA A 231 -6.98 27.95 5.44
N ALA A 232 -6.14 26.93 5.57
CA ALA A 232 -6.56 25.53 5.70
C ALA A 232 -7.28 25.29 7.03
N MET A 233 -6.79 25.85 8.13
CA MET A 233 -7.48 25.77 9.43
C MET A 233 -8.89 26.33 9.39
N LEU A 234 -9.14 27.40 8.60
CA LEU A 234 -10.46 28.00 8.46
C LEU A 234 -11.36 27.27 7.45
N ARG A 235 -10.79 26.50 6.54
CA ARG A 235 -11.50 25.79 5.46
C ARG A 235 -11.62 24.28 5.67
N ALA A 236 -10.81 23.71 6.55
CA ALA A 236 -10.77 22.28 6.87
C ALA A 236 -11.94 21.83 7.75
N LYS A 237 -13.15 22.31 7.49
CA LYS A 237 -14.34 21.54 7.82
C LYS A 237 -14.50 20.52 6.71
N PRO A 238 -14.35 19.20 6.99
CA PRO A 238 -14.63 18.19 5.99
C PRO A 238 -16.06 18.42 5.50
N LYS A 239 -16.20 18.64 4.20
CA LYS A 239 -17.50 18.57 3.55
C LYS A 239 -17.92 17.12 3.72
N GLN A 240 -18.77 16.84 4.71
CA GLN A 240 -19.45 15.55 4.78
C GLN A 240 -20.24 15.41 3.48
N THR A 241 -19.66 14.73 2.51
CA THR A 241 -20.37 14.32 1.31
C THR A 241 -21.24 13.14 1.67
N GLY A 242 -22.46 13.44 2.07
CA GLY A 242 -23.53 12.49 2.29
C GLY A 242 -23.86 12.23 3.77
N PRO A 243 -25.15 12.17 4.07
CA PRO A 243 -25.62 11.85 5.41
C PRO A 243 -25.48 10.33 5.62
N TYR A 244 -24.37 9.92 6.21
CA TYR A 244 -24.34 8.64 6.90
C TYR A 244 -24.46 8.93 8.40
N PRO A 245 -25.68 8.82 8.96
CA PRO A 245 -25.81 8.81 10.41
C PRO A 245 -25.10 7.56 10.91
N ILE A 246 -24.07 7.75 11.73
CA ILE A 246 -23.45 6.71 12.53
C ILE A 246 -24.49 6.36 13.60
N GLY A 247 -25.34 5.37 13.29
CA GLY A 247 -26.29 4.77 14.23
C GLY A 247 -25.91 3.31 14.47
N PRO A 248 -26.29 2.74 15.63
CA PRO A 248 -26.04 1.32 15.91
C PRO A 248 -26.69 0.44 14.84
N GLU A 249 -26.02 -0.68 14.55
CA GLU A 249 -26.48 -1.68 13.57
C GLU A 249 -27.98 -1.98 13.75
N GLY A 250 -28.74 -1.87 12.69
CA GLY A 250 -30.12 -2.33 12.61
C GLY A 250 -31.22 -1.26 12.61
N THR A 251 -30.90 0.05 12.69
CA THR A 251 -31.94 1.08 12.86
C THR A 251 -32.37 1.83 11.62
N PHE A 252 -31.69 1.69 10.45
CA PHE A 252 -32.13 2.35 9.22
C PHE A 252 -32.05 1.43 8.00
N PRO A 253 -33.19 1.23 7.27
CA PRO A 253 -33.13 0.57 5.98
C PRO A 253 -32.42 1.45 4.98
N LEU A 254 -31.42 0.87 4.27
CA LEU A 254 -30.72 1.55 3.18
C LEU A 254 -31.73 1.89 2.08
N PRO A 255 -31.81 3.17 1.65
CA PRO A 255 -32.72 3.55 0.56
C PRO A 255 -32.36 2.79 -0.72
N GLY A 256 -33.30 2.06 -1.28
CA GLY A 256 -33.18 1.39 -2.59
C GLY A 256 -33.05 -0.13 -2.57
N ARG A 257 -33.14 -0.80 -1.42
CA ARG A 257 -32.90 -2.25 -1.32
C ARG A 257 -34.16 -3.14 -1.29
N ALA A 258 -35.33 -2.57 -1.35
CA ALA A 258 -36.56 -3.37 -1.46
C ALA A 258 -36.71 -3.91 -2.90
N GLY A 259 -36.44 -5.21 -3.07
CA GLY A 259 -36.90 -5.97 -4.23
C GLY A 259 -35.93 -6.23 -5.38
N ARG A 260 -34.61 -6.04 -5.22
CA ARG A 260 -33.64 -6.50 -6.23
C ARG A 260 -33.06 -7.86 -5.87
N PRO A 261 -33.03 -8.85 -6.80
CA PRO A 261 -32.33 -10.10 -6.56
C PRO A 261 -30.83 -9.86 -6.37
N GLN A 262 -30.26 -10.45 -5.34
CA GLN A 262 -28.82 -10.38 -5.09
C GLN A 262 -28.10 -11.20 -6.16
N THR A 263 -27.18 -10.57 -6.87
CA THR A 263 -26.26 -11.25 -7.77
C THR A 263 -24.94 -11.51 -7.04
N PRO A 264 -24.13 -12.52 -7.42
CA PRO A 264 -22.83 -12.78 -6.81
C PRO A 264 -21.91 -11.56 -6.75
N THR A 265 -21.99 -10.67 -7.75
CA THR A 265 -21.25 -9.40 -7.82
C THR A 265 -21.71 -8.40 -6.75
N THR A 266 -23.03 -8.39 -6.44
CA THR A 266 -23.60 -7.51 -5.42
C THR A 266 -23.21 -7.96 -4.01
N GLU A 267 -23.16 -9.28 -3.76
CA GLU A 267 -22.69 -9.85 -2.49
C GLU A 267 -21.22 -9.54 -2.26
N GLN A 268 -20.39 -9.60 -3.31
CA GLN A 268 -18.97 -9.31 -3.23
C GLN A 268 -18.70 -7.81 -2.97
N GLN A 269 -19.49 -6.92 -3.59
CA GLN A 269 -19.45 -5.48 -3.32
C GLN A 269 -19.94 -5.15 -1.91
N ASP A 270 -20.96 -5.85 -1.42
CA ASP A 270 -21.48 -5.62 -0.06
C ASP A 270 -20.52 -6.09 1.02
N ARG A 271 -19.87 -7.25 0.85
CA ARG A 271 -18.81 -7.73 1.76
C ARG A 271 -17.62 -6.75 1.79
N THR A 272 -17.20 -6.24 0.64
CA THR A 272 -16.13 -5.24 0.55
C THR A 272 -16.48 -3.95 1.28
N ARG A 273 -17.74 -3.50 1.21
CA ARG A 273 -18.22 -2.32 1.95
C ARG A 273 -18.27 -2.54 3.46
N LEU A 274 -18.69 -3.72 3.89
CA LEU A 274 -18.74 -4.08 5.32
C LEU A 274 -17.33 -4.14 5.91
N ASP A 275 -16.36 -4.70 5.18
CA ASP A 275 -14.96 -4.78 5.62
C ASP A 275 -14.31 -3.39 5.74
N LEU A 276 -14.60 -2.49 4.77
CA LEU A 276 -14.14 -1.10 4.83
C LEU A 276 -14.77 -0.33 5.98
N MET A 277 -16.05 -0.56 6.26
CA MET A 277 -16.75 0.04 7.39
C MET A 277 -16.18 -0.46 8.72
N SER A 278 -15.88 -1.75 8.82
CA SER A 278 -15.26 -2.33 10.02
C SER A 278 -13.89 -1.72 10.30
N LEU A 279 -13.06 -1.51 9.28
CA LEU A 279 -11.77 -0.80 9.41
C LEU A 279 -11.97 0.64 9.85
N LEU A 280 -12.89 1.36 9.22
CA LEU A 280 -13.17 2.75 9.57
C LEU A 280 -13.76 2.88 10.98
N ILE A 281 -14.68 1.98 11.38
CA ILE A 281 -15.24 1.92 12.73
C ILE A 281 -14.13 1.61 13.73
N TRP A 282 -13.25 0.64 13.44
CA TRP A 282 -12.12 0.29 14.29
C TRP A 282 -11.17 1.49 14.46
N LEU A 283 -10.81 2.17 13.35
CA LEU A 283 -9.98 3.38 13.37
C LEU A 283 -10.65 4.48 14.20
N VAL A 284 -11.92 4.76 13.96
CA VAL A 284 -12.67 5.81 14.66
C VAL A 284 -12.87 5.47 16.14
N THR A 285 -13.23 4.26 16.49
CA THR A 285 -13.48 3.87 17.89
C THR A 285 -12.22 3.83 18.74
N ARG A 286 -11.09 3.42 18.15
CA ARG A 286 -9.80 3.35 18.86
C ARG A 286 -9.04 4.67 18.86
N ALA A 287 -9.25 5.49 17.84
CA ALA A 287 -8.66 6.81 17.65
C ALA A 287 -9.55 7.95 18.14
N ALA A 288 -10.78 7.69 18.57
CA ALA A 288 -11.77 8.71 18.95
C ALA A 288 -11.28 9.71 20.00
N ASN A 289 -10.23 9.38 20.75
CA ASN A 289 -9.63 10.29 21.74
C ASN A 289 -8.39 11.04 21.21
N LEU A 290 -7.93 10.76 19.97
CA LEU A 290 -6.65 11.27 19.46
C LEU A 290 -6.75 11.97 18.10
N VAL A 291 -7.83 11.81 17.38
CA VAL A 291 -7.93 12.26 15.99
C VAL A 291 -8.86 13.44 15.87
N GLY A 292 -8.29 14.62 15.61
CA GLY A 292 -9.01 15.64 14.86
C GLY A 292 -9.29 15.12 13.45
N ASP A 293 -10.32 15.65 12.78
CA ASP A 293 -10.88 15.20 11.48
C ASP A 293 -9.90 15.23 10.29
N ASN A 294 -8.67 14.73 10.44
CA ASN A 294 -7.61 14.83 9.45
C ASN A 294 -7.44 13.49 8.71
N ALA A 295 -7.71 13.48 7.41
CA ALA A 295 -7.58 12.32 6.55
C ALA A 295 -6.15 11.70 6.56
N LEU A 296 -5.10 12.52 6.70
CA LEU A 296 -3.71 12.07 6.74
C LEU A 296 -3.38 11.38 8.07
N ASP A 297 -4.01 11.78 9.19
CA ASP A 297 -3.89 11.04 10.45
C ASP A 297 -4.47 9.63 10.30
N LEU A 298 -5.64 9.51 9.70
CA LEU A 298 -6.25 8.19 9.44
C LEU A 298 -5.41 7.34 8.49
N ALA A 299 -4.86 7.94 7.43
CA ALA A 299 -4.03 7.23 6.47
C ALA A 299 -2.75 6.67 7.10
N THR A 300 -2.06 7.49 7.88
CA THR A 300 -0.82 7.09 8.55
C THR A 300 -1.06 6.05 9.64
N MET A 301 -2.07 6.27 10.49
CA MET A 301 -2.46 5.30 11.54
C MET A 301 -2.89 3.95 10.95
N GLY A 302 -3.70 3.97 9.89
CA GLY A 302 -4.21 2.76 9.25
C GLY A 302 -3.13 1.89 8.59
N THR A 303 -1.96 2.46 8.30
CA THR A 303 -0.83 1.76 7.67
C THR A 303 0.38 1.59 8.58
N GLY A 304 0.36 2.14 9.82
CA GLY A 304 1.45 2.05 10.79
C GLY A 304 2.53 3.12 10.62
N GLY A 305 2.29 4.14 9.81
CA GLY A 305 3.18 5.28 9.65
C GLY A 305 2.96 6.40 10.67
N LEU A 306 3.50 7.58 10.37
CA LEU A 306 3.47 8.77 11.23
C LEU A 306 2.99 9.98 10.44
N ASN A 307 2.08 10.76 11.00
CA ASN A 307 1.79 12.11 10.55
C ASN A 307 2.55 13.13 11.40
N VAL A 308 3.28 14.03 10.76
CA VAL A 308 3.98 15.14 11.40
C VAL A 308 3.41 16.45 10.86
N GLY A 309 2.67 17.16 11.72
CA GLY A 309 2.14 18.48 11.37
C GLY A 309 3.22 19.55 11.34
N THR A 310 3.20 20.43 10.37
CA THR A 310 4.13 21.57 10.24
C THR A 310 3.51 22.85 10.79
N PHE A 311 3.11 22.82 12.08
CA PHE A 311 2.53 23.98 12.75
C PHE A 311 3.61 24.96 13.23
N LYS A 312 3.40 26.23 12.97
CA LYS A 312 4.07 27.45 13.45
C LYS A 312 5.61 27.45 13.52
N ASP A 313 6.24 26.48 14.18
CA ASP A 313 7.70 26.46 14.44
C ASP A 313 8.39 25.20 13.91
N ALA A 314 7.64 24.16 13.52
CA ALA A 314 8.21 22.99 12.87
C ALA A 314 8.29 23.24 11.37
N SER A 315 9.50 23.35 10.85
CA SER A 315 9.70 23.42 9.41
C SER A 315 9.34 22.09 8.74
N ILE A 316 9.04 22.13 7.44
CA ILE A 316 8.79 20.91 6.64
C ILE A 316 10.02 20.00 6.71
N GLU A 317 11.22 20.60 6.76
CA GLU A 317 12.50 19.90 6.90
C GLU A 317 12.56 19.07 8.21
N ASN A 318 12.08 19.63 9.34
CA ASN A 318 12.03 18.92 10.61
C ASN A 318 11.05 17.73 10.56
N ALA A 319 9.90 17.90 9.91
CA ALA A 319 8.94 16.82 9.72
C ALA A 319 9.55 15.67 8.91
N ILE A 320 10.23 15.99 7.81
CA ILE A 320 10.91 15.00 6.96
C ILE A 320 12.05 14.30 7.72
N SER A 321 12.88 15.06 8.47
CA SER A 321 13.93 14.48 9.30
C SER A 321 13.38 13.53 10.37
N THR A 322 12.28 13.90 11.02
CA THR A 322 11.59 13.05 12.00
C THR A 322 11.09 11.75 11.38
N ILE A 323 10.48 11.84 10.21
CA ILE A 323 9.99 10.68 9.46
C ILE A 323 11.17 9.80 9.02
N GLY A 324 12.25 10.40 8.51
CA GLY A 324 13.46 9.69 8.12
C GLY A 324 14.08 8.93 9.28
N ALA A 325 14.27 9.60 10.41
CA ALA A 325 14.81 8.98 11.63
C ALA A 325 13.95 7.79 12.09
N GLU A 326 12.62 7.94 12.02
CA GLU A 326 11.72 6.84 12.37
C GLU A 326 11.81 5.68 11.38
N LEU A 327 11.84 5.95 10.10
CA LEU A 327 11.96 4.90 9.08
C LEU A 327 13.22 4.05 9.27
N HIS A 328 14.34 4.66 9.62
CA HIS A 328 15.60 3.94 9.86
C HIS A 328 15.68 3.27 11.24
N ALA A 329 14.82 3.64 12.19
CA ALA A 329 14.75 3.05 13.53
C ALA A 329 13.54 2.12 13.70
N GLN A 330 12.79 1.84 12.64
CA GLN A 330 11.59 1.01 12.68
C GLN A 330 11.95 -0.46 12.51
N TYR A 331 11.42 -1.29 13.40
CA TYR A 331 11.46 -2.73 13.26
C TYR A 331 10.50 -3.19 12.19
N THR A 332 10.87 -4.23 11.45
CA THR A 332 9.97 -4.96 10.54
C THR A 332 9.85 -6.39 11.04
N LEU A 333 8.66 -6.78 11.48
CA LEU A 333 8.37 -8.14 11.90
C LEU A 333 7.58 -8.84 10.79
N SER A 334 8.04 -10.02 10.39
CA SER A 334 7.33 -10.80 9.37
C SER A 334 6.90 -12.14 9.94
N TYR A 335 5.66 -12.55 9.62
CA TYR A 335 5.10 -13.83 10.04
C TYR A 335 4.19 -14.41 8.96
N ARG A 336 3.97 -15.74 9.01
CA ARG A 336 2.92 -16.38 8.23
C ARG A 336 1.75 -16.67 9.13
N PRO A 337 0.55 -16.16 8.79
CA PRO A 337 -0.65 -16.46 9.55
C PRO A 337 -0.85 -17.97 9.69
N THR A 338 -1.05 -18.44 10.92
CA THR A 338 -1.38 -19.83 11.21
C THR A 338 -2.89 -19.94 11.36
N GLY A 339 -3.56 -20.66 10.48
CA GLY A 339 -5.00 -20.87 10.52
C GLY A 339 -5.64 -20.86 9.13
N THR A 340 -6.91 -21.21 9.07
CA THR A 340 -7.78 -21.08 7.91
C THR A 340 -8.62 -19.82 8.06
N ASP A 341 -7.96 -18.68 8.23
CA ASP A 341 -8.68 -17.44 8.44
C ASP A 341 -9.43 -17.02 7.17
N PRO A 342 -10.68 -16.58 7.31
CA PRO A 342 -11.48 -16.16 6.18
C PRO A 342 -10.88 -14.92 5.53
N ALA A 343 -11.16 -14.73 4.23
CA ALA A 343 -10.89 -13.46 3.57
C ALA A 343 -11.53 -12.32 4.36
N GLY A 344 -10.86 -11.17 4.42
CA GLY A 344 -11.35 -10.00 5.13
C GLY A 344 -10.26 -9.25 5.89
N TYR A 345 -10.65 -8.45 6.86
CA TYR A 345 -9.74 -7.68 7.69
C TYR A 345 -9.22 -8.51 8.87
N HIS A 346 -7.89 -8.54 9.05
CA HIS A 346 -7.18 -9.19 10.14
C HIS A 346 -6.58 -8.14 11.07
N GLU A 347 -6.93 -8.18 12.35
CA GLU A 347 -6.36 -7.28 13.36
C GLU A 347 -4.95 -7.75 13.75
N ILE A 348 -3.96 -6.85 13.68
CA ILE A 348 -2.61 -7.08 14.19
C ILE A 348 -2.42 -6.37 15.52
N LYS A 349 -1.88 -7.08 16.51
CA LYS A 349 -1.42 -6.48 17.75
C LYS A 349 0.01 -6.91 18.02
N VAL A 350 0.89 -5.95 18.27
CA VAL A 350 2.27 -6.21 18.67
C VAL A 350 2.46 -5.83 20.12
N ALA A 351 3.04 -6.73 20.90
CA ALA A 351 3.44 -6.49 22.28
C ALA A 351 4.96 -6.63 22.40
N VAL A 352 5.55 -5.84 23.31
CA VAL A 352 6.99 -5.88 23.62
C VAL A 352 7.19 -6.24 25.09
N ALA A 353 8.10 -7.15 25.37
CA ALA A 353 8.39 -7.65 26.73
C ALA A 353 9.21 -6.67 27.59
N ARG A 354 9.24 -5.38 27.22
CA ARG A 354 9.93 -4.31 27.98
C ARG A 354 8.90 -3.38 28.63
N PRO A 355 8.93 -3.18 29.95
CA PRO A 355 8.00 -2.27 30.61
C PRO A 355 8.30 -0.79 30.26
N GLY A 356 7.25 0.02 30.23
CA GLY A 356 7.38 1.47 30.05
C GLY A 356 7.70 1.93 28.64
N VAL A 357 7.46 1.08 27.63
CA VAL A 357 7.56 1.46 26.23
C VAL A 357 6.18 1.64 25.62
N THR A 358 6.11 2.47 24.59
CA THR A 358 4.95 2.65 23.71
C THR A 358 5.25 1.99 22.39
N VAL A 359 4.33 1.13 21.94
CA VAL A 359 4.47 0.37 20.70
C VAL A 359 3.45 0.90 19.69
N ARG A 360 3.91 1.24 18.49
CA ARG A 360 3.06 1.58 17.36
C ARG A 360 3.32 0.60 16.23
N SER A 361 2.27 0.04 15.68
CA SER A 361 2.31 -0.85 14.50
C SER A 361 1.08 -0.59 13.65
N ARG A 362 1.05 -1.13 12.43
CA ARG A 362 -0.20 -1.11 11.67
C ARG A 362 -1.27 -1.91 12.40
N PRO A 363 -2.53 -1.45 12.37
CA PRO A 363 -3.62 -2.10 13.11
C PRO A 363 -4.06 -3.43 12.51
N GLY A 364 -3.75 -3.70 11.24
CA GLY A 364 -4.15 -4.92 10.58
C GLY A 364 -3.85 -4.91 9.08
N TYR A 365 -4.40 -5.90 8.38
CA TYR A 365 -4.26 -6.06 6.93
C TYR A 365 -5.49 -6.75 6.34
N PHE A 366 -5.63 -6.67 5.02
CA PHE A 366 -6.68 -7.37 4.30
C PHE A 366 -6.15 -8.61 3.59
N VAL A 367 -6.88 -9.71 3.72
CA VAL A 367 -6.72 -10.92 2.90
C VAL A 367 -7.76 -10.85 1.78
N ALA A 368 -7.30 -10.92 0.53
CA ALA A 368 -8.22 -10.98 -0.62
C ALA A 368 -9.00 -12.31 -0.60
N PRO A 369 -10.26 -12.30 -1.02
CA PRO A 369 -11.11 -13.49 -1.13
C PRO A 369 -10.60 -14.48 -2.18
#